data_f611241d47973439bba912934f8bc719
#
_entry.id   f611241d47973439bba912934f8bc719
#
_cell.length_a   1.000
_cell.length_b   1.000
_cell.length_c   1.000
_cell.angle_alpha   90.00
_cell.angle_beta   90.00
_cell.angle_gamma   90.00
#
_symmetry.space_group_name_H-M   'P 1'
#
loop_
_entity.id
_entity.type
_entity.pdbx_description
1 polymer ?
#
loop_
_entity_poly.entity_id
_entity_poly.type
_entity_poly.pdbx_seq_one_letter_code
_entity_poly.pdbx_strand_id
1 'polypeptide(L)'
;MIISTLKDIKNEGVNVCFIQGNRQVSNKNVKSKTASIDKYGILVPLMYVKGTKAVKDGCSLMTSDGKPISSEEADKYIVIVDGQHRYSAAIENGVSDEEIYLFESYATATTKELLAEANVEVEKWKGEDYIAGATLAKPENELLQFANSLSLRGFPISTISLILCWDKHKFTSKK
;
A
#
# COMPACT_ATOMS: atom_id res chain seq x y z
N MET A 1 14.89 11.14 6.73
CA MET A 1 14.09 10.59 5.60
C MET A 1 13.76 11.78 4.70
N ILE A 2 14.14 11.72 3.43
CA ILE A 2 13.81 12.76 2.44
C ILE A 2 12.63 12.21 1.64
N ILE A 3 11.55 13.00 1.54
CA ILE A 3 10.40 12.70 0.70
C ILE A 3 10.54 13.55 -0.56
N SER A 4 10.43 12.89 -1.72
CA SER A 4 10.44 13.52 -3.05
C SER A 4 9.10 13.26 -3.74
N THR A 5 8.76 14.09 -4.71
CA THR A 5 7.65 13.78 -5.61
C THR A 5 8.14 12.95 -6.81
N LEU A 6 7.23 12.27 -7.47
CA LEU A 6 7.57 11.56 -8.71
C LEU A 6 8.07 12.53 -9.79
N LYS A 7 7.56 13.78 -9.78
CA LYS A 7 8.03 14.85 -10.66
C LYS A 7 9.51 15.18 -10.43
N ASP A 8 9.93 15.29 -9.15
CA ASP A 8 11.32 15.58 -8.81
C ASP A 8 12.24 14.48 -9.36
N ILE A 9 11.88 13.22 -9.15
CA ILE A 9 12.62 12.05 -9.64
C ILE A 9 12.73 12.06 -11.18
N LYS A 10 11.61 12.33 -11.86
CA LYS A 10 11.61 12.43 -13.33
C LYS A 10 12.45 13.61 -13.85
N ASN A 11 12.46 14.74 -13.14
CA ASN A 11 13.28 15.89 -13.50
C ASN A 11 14.78 15.60 -13.41
N GLU A 12 15.19 14.67 -12.55
CA GLU A 12 16.57 14.16 -12.47
C GLU A 12 16.89 13.15 -13.59
N GLY A 13 15.96 12.88 -14.50
CA GLY A 13 16.13 11.92 -15.59
C GLY A 13 15.97 10.46 -15.14
N VAL A 14 15.43 10.23 -13.93
CA VAL A 14 15.28 8.91 -13.35
C VAL A 14 13.84 8.40 -13.54
N ASN A 15 13.71 7.14 -13.90
CA ASN A 15 12.43 6.48 -14.17
C ASN A 15 12.09 5.46 -13.08
N VAL A 16 10.82 5.07 -13.02
CA VAL A 16 10.34 4.02 -12.11
C VAL A 16 10.44 2.67 -12.77
N CYS A 17 10.91 1.68 -12.02
CA CYS A 17 10.91 0.28 -12.43
C CYS A 17 10.52 -0.66 -11.29
N PHE A 18 10.48 -1.96 -11.59
CA PHE A 18 10.05 -3.01 -10.68
C PHE A 18 11.03 -4.18 -10.69
N ILE A 19 10.97 -5.02 -9.66
CA ILE A 19 11.76 -6.25 -9.59
C ILE A 19 11.08 -7.32 -10.42
N GLN A 20 11.83 -7.95 -11.32
CA GLN A 20 11.38 -9.09 -12.09
C GLN A 20 11.09 -10.27 -11.14
N GLY A 21 9.94 -10.92 -11.31
CA GLY A 21 9.51 -12.02 -10.43
C GLY A 21 8.80 -11.57 -9.15
N ASN A 22 8.65 -10.26 -8.93
CA ASN A 22 7.75 -9.78 -7.88
C ASN A 22 6.29 -10.16 -8.20
N ARG A 23 5.45 -10.18 -7.16
CA ARG A 23 4.02 -10.46 -7.30
C ARG A 23 3.40 -9.57 -8.38
N GLN A 24 2.68 -10.18 -9.32
CA GLN A 24 1.97 -9.44 -10.36
C GLN A 24 0.97 -8.45 -9.74
N VAL A 25 0.86 -7.28 -10.36
CA VAL A 25 -0.14 -6.29 -9.98
C VAL A 25 -1.54 -6.87 -10.22
N SER A 26 -2.31 -7.02 -9.17
CA SER A 26 -3.67 -7.54 -9.24
C SER A 26 -4.64 -6.44 -9.62
N ASN A 27 -5.36 -6.59 -10.73
CA ASN A 27 -6.40 -5.66 -11.16
C ASN A 27 -7.46 -5.39 -10.08
N LYS A 28 -7.78 -6.39 -9.23
CA LYS A 28 -8.70 -6.21 -8.11
C LYS A 28 -8.14 -5.24 -7.08
N ASN A 29 -6.86 -5.38 -6.75
CA ASN A 29 -6.20 -4.51 -5.78
C ASN A 29 -6.00 -3.09 -6.36
N VAL A 30 -5.68 -2.97 -7.64
CA VAL A 30 -5.60 -1.67 -8.33
C VAL A 30 -6.94 -0.96 -8.24
N LYS A 31 -8.05 -1.57 -8.67
CA LYS A 31 -9.40 -0.97 -8.59
C LYS A 31 -9.78 -0.54 -7.18
N SER A 32 -9.42 -1.32 -6.15
CA SER A 32 -9.67 -0.93 -4.76
C SER A 32 -8.84 0.30 -4.36
N LYS A 33 -7.59 0.39 -4.81
CA LYS A 33 -6.72 1.54 -4.55
C LYS A 33 -7.15 2.76 -5.36
N THR A 34 -7.60 2.60 -6.60
CA THR A 34 -8.21 3.63 -7.43
C THR A 34 -9.31 4.36 -6.69
N ALA A 35 -10.32 3.62 -6.21
CA ALA A 35 -11.43 4.22 -5.47
C ALA A 35 -11.00 4.94 -4.18
N SER A 36 -9.94 4.46 -3.51
CA SER A 36 -9.36 5.13 -2.34
C SER A 36 -8.62 6.42 -2.72
N ILE A 37 -7.85 6.37 -3.80
CA ILE A 37 -7.07 7.52 -4.31
C ILE A 37 -8.01 8.62 -4.80
N ASP A 38 -9.08 8.29 -5.52
CA ASP A 38 -10.09 9.25 -5.97
C ASP A 38 -10.72 10.02 -4.80
N LYS A 39 -10.92 9.34 -3.68
CA LYS A 39 -11.61 9.92 -2.54
C LYS A 39 -10.69 10.66 -1.57
N TYR A 40 -9.49 10.19 -1.38
CA TYR A 40 -8.61 10.63 -0.30
C TYR A 40 -7.20 11.04 -0.76
N GLY A 41 -6.87 10.89 -2.05
CA GLY A 41 -5.49 11.02 -2.53
C GLY A 41 -4.59 9.85 -2.09
N ILE A 42 -3.30 10.02 -2.26
CA ILE A 42 -2.30 9.03 -1.84
C ILE A 42 -1.98 9.26 -0.36
N LEU A 43 -2.54 8.43 0.51
CA LEU A 43 -2.42 8.56 1.97
C LEU A 43 -1.03 8.20 2.53
N VAL A 44 -0.29 7.34 1.84
CA VAL A 44 1.01 6.84 2.30
C VAL A 44 2.01 6.91 1.15
N PRO A 45 3.17 7.55 1.34
CA PRO A 45 4.22 7.60 0.32
C PRO A 45 4.66 6.20 -0.13
N LEU A 46 5.20 6.11 -1.34
CA LEU A 46 5.78 4.88 -1.88
C LEU A 46 7.22 4.73 -1.37
N MET A 47 7.65 3.51 -1.08
CA MET A 47 9.03 3.23 -0.70
C MET A 47 9.82 2.73 -1.92
N TYR A 48 11.00 3.31 -2.14
CA TYR A 48 11.88 2.90 -3.22
C TYR A 48 13.33 2.69 -2.75
N VAL A 49 14.08 2.01 -3.57
CA VAL A 49 15.56 1.96 -3.53
C VAL A 49 16.11 2.36 -4.90
N LYS A 50 17.36 2.77 -4.97
CA LYS A 50 18.04 3.02 -6.25
C LYS A 50 18.18 1.72 -7.04
N GLY A 51 18.04 1.80 -8.37
CA GLY A 51 18.17 0.63 -9.22
C GLY A 51 19.56 -0.01 -9.11
N THR A 52 20.62 0.79 -8.95
CA THR A 52 21.98 0.32 -8.70
C THR A 52 22.10 -0.51 -7.42
N LYS A 53 21.40 -0.11 -6.33
CA LYS A 53 21.32 -0.92 -5.10
C LYS A 53 20.62 -2.24 -5.36
N ALA A 54 19.47 -2.22 -6.03
CA ALA A 54 18.71 -3.41 -6.30
C ALA A 54 19.49 -4.43 -7.16
N VAL A 55 20.21 -3.97 -8.18
CA VAL A 55 21.10 -4.82 -8.99
C VAL A 55 22.25 -5.38 -8.16
N LYS A 56 22.89 -4.56 -7.31
CA LYS A 56 23.93 -5.01 -6.38
C LYS A 56 23.42 -6.08 -5.42
N ASP A 57 22.17 -6.00 -5.01
CA ASP A 57 21.48 -6.99 -4.16
C ASP A 57 21.02 -8.23 -4.95
N GLY A 58 21.38 -8.36 -6.22
CA GLY A 58 21.07 -9.50 -7.09
C GLY A 58 19.62 -9.53 -7.58
N CYS A 59 18.98 -8.37 -7.73
CA CYS A 59 17.66 -8.26 -8.36
C CYS A 59 17.79 -8.00 -9.87
N SER A 60 16.94 -8.65 -10.66
CA SER A 60 16.69 -8.28 -12.06
C SER A 60 15.59 -7.24 -12.12
N LEU A 61 15.75 -6.24 -12.97
CA LEU A 61 14.82 -5.11 -13.09
C LEU A 61 13.98 -5.22 -14.35
N MET A 62 12.76 -4.68 -14.30
CA MET A 62 11.87 -4.56 -15.46
C MET A 62 11.08 -3.24 -15.40
N THR A 63 10.72 -2.74 -16.55
CA THR A 63 9.82 -1.59 -16.71
C THR A 63 8.38 -1.97 -16.36
N SER A 64 7.47 -0.99 -16.31
CA SER A 64 6.04 -1.21 -16.04
C SER A 64 5.35 -2.06 -17.14
N ASP A 65 5.86 -2.03 -18.36
CA ASP A 65 5.38 -2.85 -19.51
C ASP A 65 6.09 -4.21 -19.59
N GLY A 66 6.88 -4.58 -18.58
CA GLY A 66 7.50 -5.90 -18.45
C GLY A 66 8.80 -6.10 -19.25
N LYS A 67 9.38 -5.05 -19.83
CA LYS A 67 10.66 -5.16 -20.53
C LYS A 67 11.81 -5.23 -19.54
N PRO A 68 12.78 -6.13 -19.73
CA PRO A 68 13.95 -6.21 -18.87
C PRO A 68 14.82 -4.95 -19.02
N ILE A 69 15.41 -4.53 -17.90
CA ILE A 69 16.37 -3.42 -17.84
C ILE A 69 17.76 -4.02 -17.60
N SER A 70 18.74 -3.57 -18.36
CA SER A 70 20.12 -4.01 -18.17
C SER A 70 20.72 -3.47 -16.86
N SER A 71 21.66 -4.20 -16.28
CA SER A 71 22.36 -3.75 -15.07
C SER A 71 23.12 -2.43 -15.27
N GLU A 72 23.56 -2.16 -16.49
CA GLU A 72 24.29 -0.95 -16.88
C GLU A 72 23.40 0.31 -16.89
N GLU A 73 22.10 0.12 -17.07
CA GLU A 73 21.11 1.21 -17.07
C GLU A 73 20.45 1.42 -15.72
N ALA A 74 20.80 0.63 -14.72
CA ALA A 74 20.14 0.64 -13.42
C ALA A 74 20.25 2.00 -12.69
N ASP A 75 21.24 2.83 -13.00
CA ASP A 75 21.42 4.19 -12.47
C ASP A 75 20.30 5.16 -12.91
N LYS A 76 19.64 4.87 -14.05
CA LYS A 76 18.51 5.65 -14.56
C LYS A 76 17.18 5.29 -13.95
N TYR A 77 17.16 4.41 -12.94
CA TYR A 77 15.93 3.88 -12.37
C TYR A 77 15.92 3.90 -10.85
N ILE A 78 14.72 4.09 -10.32
CA ILE A 78 14.36 3.72 -8.95
C ILE A 78 13.43 2.52 -8.97
N VAL A 79 13.54 1.67 -7.96
CA VAL A 79 12.76 0.43 -7.83
C VAL A 79 11.74 0.59 -6.71
N ILE A 80 10.46 0.51 -7.01
CA ILE A 80 9.42 0.52 -5.97
C ILE A 80 9.45 -0.80 -5.21
N VAL A 81 9.71 -0.71 -3.91
CA VAL A 81 9.74 -1.84 -2.96
C VAL A 81 8.38 -2.00 -2.28
N ASP A 82 7.76 -0.90 -1.84
CA ASP A 82 6.38 -0.91 -1.34
C ASP A 82 5.52 0.11 -2.08
N GLY A 83 4.26 -0.26 -2.28
CA GLY A 83 3.26 0.59 -2.93
C GLY A 83 3.10 0.37 -4.42
N GLN A 84 3.57 -0.74 -5.01
CA GLN A 84 3.42 -1.04 -6.44
C GLN A 84 1.96 -0.92 -6.93
N HIS A 85 0.98 -1.45 -6.18
CA HIS A 85 -0.44 -1.31 -6.55
C HIS A 85 -0.94 0.13 -6.42
N ARG A 86 -0.41 0.92 -5.45
CA ARG A 86 -0.73 2.35 -5.31
C ARG A 86 -0.17 3.16 -6.48
N TYR A 87 1.07 2.87 -6.86
CA TYR A 87 1.68 3.48 -8.04
C TYR A 87 0.86 3.20 -9.30
N SER A 88 0.55 1.92 -9.58
CA SER A 88 -0.23 1.55 -10.77
C SER A 88 -1.61 2.24 -10.77
N ALA A 89 -2.30 2.25 -9.63
CA ALA A 89 -3.59 2.93 -9.50
C ALA A 89 -3.48 4.45 -9.71
N ALA A 90 -2.43 5.09 -9.19
CA ALA A 90 -2.21 6.53 -9.37
C ALA A 90 -1.97 6.88 -10.85
N ILE A 91 -1.14 6.10 -11.55
CA ILE A 91 -0.87 6.31 -12.97
C ILE A 91 -2.13 6.06 -13.82
N GLU A 92 -2.88 4.98 -13.55
CA GLU A 92 -4.13 4.68 -14.26
C GLU A 92 -5.21 5.76 -14.06
N ASN A 93 -5.23 6.40 -12.88
CA ASN A 93 -6.14 7.50 -12.56
C ASN A 93 -5.67 8.88 -13.07
N GLY A 94 -4.50 8.97 -13.65
CA GLY A 94 -3.94 10.25 -14.10
C GLY A 94 -3.61 11.21 -12.95
N VAL A 95 -3.26 10.66 -11.77
CA VAL A 95 -2.78 11.48 -10.64
C VAL A 95 -1.52 12.22 -11.06
N SER A 96 -1.44 13.52 -10.72
CA SER A 96 -0.28 14.34 -11.05
C SER A 96 1.00 13.78 -10.40
N ASP A 97 2.09 13.81 -11.15
CA ASP A 97 3.40 13.42 -10.62
C ASP A 97 3.83 14.24 -9.39
N GLU A 98 3.27 15.41 -9.18
CA GLU A 98 3.48 16.27 -7.99
C GLU A 98 2.79 15.74 -6.74
N GLU A 99 1.76 14.91 -6.91
CA GLU A 99 0.96 14.34 -5.82
C GLU A 99 1.38 12.91 -5.46
N ILE A 100 2.32 12.33 -6.20
CA ILE A 100 2.86 11.00 -5.94
C ILE A 100 4.15 11.14 -5.14
N TYR A 101 4.06 10.92 -3.83
CA TYR A 101 5.18 11.04 -2.89
C TYR A 101 5.93 9.72 -2.75
N LEU A 102 7.26 9.80 -2.73
CA LEU A 102 8.16 8.67 -2.58
C LEU A 102 9.24 8.99 -1.54
N PHE A 103 9.75 7.96 -0.88
CA PHE A 103 10.92 8.08 -0.02
C PHE A 103 11.94 6.96 -0.31
N GLU A 104 13.22 7.31 -0.25
CA GLU A 104 14.31 6.35 -0.40
C GLU A 104 14.49 5.56 0.90
N SER A 105 14.53 4.24 0.79
CA SER A 105 14.92 3.39 1.91
C SER A 105 16.44 3.33 2.03
N TYR A 106 16.95 3.80 3.17
CA TYR A 106 18.38 3.70 3.54
C TYR A 106 18.65 2.50 4.46
N ALA A 107 17.71 1.56 4.56
CA ALA A 107 17.92 0.37 5.37
C ALA A 107 19.11 -0.45 4.86
N THR A 108 19.84 -1.06 5.80
CA THR A 108 20.99 -1.93 5.48
C THR A 108 20.60 -3.27 4.90
N ALA A 109 19.31 -3.65 5.03
CA ALA A 109 18.75 -4.86 4.44
C ALA A 109 18.86 -4.86 2.91
N THR A 110 18.95 -6.04 2.33
CA THR A 110 18.91 -6.21 0.87
C THR A 110 17.55 -5.82 0.32
N THR A 111 17.50 -5.46 -0.94
CA THR A 111 16.23 -5.10 -1.62
C THR A 111 15.20 -6.23 -1.55
N LYS A 112 15.63 -7.50 -1.58
CA LYS A 112 14.75 -8.67 -1.46
C LYS A 112 14.17 -8.81 -0.04
N GLU A 113 14.97 -8.57 0.98
CA GLU A 113 14.51 -8.55 2.38
C GLU A 113 13.52 -7.41 2.62
N LEU A 114 13.82 -6.19 2.13
CA LEU A 114 12.89 -5.06 2.21
C LEU A 114 11.56 -5.37 1.53
N LEU A 115 11.59 -6.01 0.35
CA LEU A 115 10.39 -6.41 -0.36
C LEU A 115 9.58 -7.44 0.42
N ALA A 116 10.26 -8.40 1.05
CA ALA A 116 9.60 -9.42 1.87
C ALA A 116 8.94 -8.78 3.10
N GLU A 117 9.69 -8.02 3.89
CA GLU A 117 9.19 -7.35 5.09
C GLU A 117 7.99 -6.41 4.78
N ALA A 118 8.10 -5.59 3.75
CA ALA A 118 7.01 -4.69 3.36
C ALA A 118 5.71 -5.41 2.97
N ASN A 119 5.79 -6.71 2.63
CA ASN A 119 4.62 -7.48 2.16
C ASN A 119 4.14 -8.56 3.13
N VAL A 120 4.95 -8.98 4.10
CA VAL A 120 4.66 -10.14 4.98
C VAL A 120 4.04 -9.70 6.30
N GLU A 121 4.46 -8.59 6.87
CA GLU A 121 4.08 -8.18 8.24
C GLU A 121 2.92 -7.17 8.31
N VAL A 122 2.03 -7.12 7.33
CA VAL A 122 0.80 -6.35 7.51
C VAL A 122 -0.18 -7.19 8.32
N GLU A 123 -0.22 -6.97 9.62
CA GLU A 123 -1.27 -7.54 10.45
C GLU A 123 -2.63 -7.11 9.91
N LYS A 124 -3.44 -8.10 9.53
CA LYS A 124 -4.78 -7.82 9.01
C LYS A 124 -5.67 -7.37 10.16
N TRP A 125 -6.31 -6.23 9.98
CA TRP A 125 -7.32 -5.79 10.92
C TRP A 125 -8.33 -6.92 11.17
N LYS A 126 -8.59 -7.18 12.45
CA LYS A 126 -9.66 -8.06 12.91
C LYS A 126 -10.98 -7.29 12.98
N GLY A 127 -12.06 -7.97 13.27
CA GLY A 127 -13.37 -7.34 13.39
C GLY A 127 -13.40 -6.22 14.46
N GLU A 128 -12.68 -6.42 15.56
CA GLU A 128 -12.54 -5.46 16.65
C GLU A 128 -11.88 -4.17 16.17
N ASP A 129 -10.83 -4.27 15.36
CA ASP A 129 -10.09 -3.11 14.84
C ASP A 129 -10.98 -2.28 13.89
N TYR A 130 -11.81 -2.96 13.09
CA TYR A 130 -12.77 -2.29 12.22
C TYR A 130 -13.83 -1.53 13.00
N ILE A 131 -14.36 -2.10 14.10
CA ILE A 131 -15.32 -1.41 14.96
C ILE A 131 -14.68 -0.22 15.62
N ALA A 132 -13.47 -0.38 16.20
CA ALA A 132 -12.73 0.70 16.83
C ALA A 132 -12.44 1.83 15.84
N GLY A 133 -11.90 1.52 14.65
CA GLY A 133 -11.63 2.49 13.61
C GLY A 133 -12.88 3.22 13.11
N ALA A 134 -14.00 2.50 12.92
CA ALA A 134 -15.27 3.10 12.52
C ALA A 134 -15.86 4.02 13.60
N THR A 135 -15.70 3.68 14.88
CA THR A 135 -16.11 4.50 16.02
C THR A 135 -15.32 5.79 16.09
N LEU A 136 -14.01 5.73 15.85
CA LEU A 136 -13.16 6.93 15.78
C LEU A 136 -13.53 7.83 14.60
N ALA A 137 -13.87 7.25 13.46
CA ALA A 137 -14.26 8.01 12.27
C ALA A 137 -15.65 8.64 12.37
N LYS A 138 -16.53 8.11 13.23
CA LYS A 138 -17.93 8.57 13.41
C LYS A 138 -18.29 8.55 14.90
N PRO A 139 -17.68 9.45 15.71
CA PRO A 139 -17.88 9.45 17.15
C PRO A 139 -19.31 9.77 17.59
N GLU A 140 -20.10 10.38 16.73
CA GLU A 140 -21.52 10.69 16.96
C GLU A 140 -22.45 9.49 16.75
N ASN A 141 -21.96 8.39 16.22
CA ASN A 141 -22.79 7.21 15.94
C ASN A 141 -22.88 6.31 17.17
N GLU A 142 -24.01 6.42 17.89
CA GLU A 142 -24.28 5.67 19.12
C GLU A 142 -24.24 4.15 18.91
N LEU A 143 -24.69 3.65 17.75
CA LEU A 143 -24.63 2.21 17.45
C LEU A 143 -23.20 1.70 17.36
N LEU A 144 -22.30 2.46 16.73
CA LEU A 144 -20.87 2.11 16.66
C LEU A 144 -20.21 2.21 18.04
N GLN A 145 -20.53 3.22 18.84
CA GLN A 145 -20.04 3.35 20.21
C GLN A 145 -20.47 2.16 21.06
N PHE A 146 -21.73 1.77 20.95
CA PHE A 146 -22.24 0.60 21.70
C PHE A 146 -21.60 -0.70 21.21
N ALA A 147 -21.45 -0.90 19.89
CA ALA A 147 -20.72 -2.02 19.32
C ALA A 147 -19.29 -2.11 19.87
N ASN A 148 -18.57 -0.97 19.90
CA ASN A 148 -17.21 -0.89 20.43
C ASN A 148 -17.17 -1.24 21.93
N SER A 149 -18.13 -0.75 22.70
CA SER A 149 -18.21 -1.07 24.14
C SER A 149 -18.39 -2.57 24.41
N LEU A 150 -19.20 -3.26 23.58
CA LEU A 150 -19.35 -4.70 23.64
C LEU A 150 -18.07 -5.44 23.24
N SER A 151 -17.39 -4.96 22.19
CA SER A 151 -16.10 -5.51 21.75
C SER A 151 -15.05 -5.42 22.84
N LEU A 152 -14.91 -4.27 23.49
CA LEU A 152 -13.99 -4.06 24.61
C LEU A 152 -14.29 -4.94 25.83
N ARG A 153 -15.53 -5.39 25.98
CA ARG A 153 -15.97 -6.34 27.00
C ARG A 153 -15.74 -7.80 26.59
N GLY A 154 -15.15 -8.06 25.43
CA GLY A 154 -14.77 -9.39 24.94
C GLY A 154 -15.91 -10.16 24.22
N PHE A 155 -16.99 -9.49 23.82
CA PHE A 155 -18.00 -10.16 23.01
C PHE A 155 -17.50 -10.41 21.58
N PRO A 156 -17.65 -11.63 21.04
CA PRO A 156 -17.27 -11.92 19.65
C PRO A 156 -18.03 -11.03 18.64
N ILE A 157 -17.35 -10.61 17.57
CA ILE A 157 -17.94 -9.75 16.54
C ILE A 157 -19.22 -10.32 15.92
N SER A 158 -19.26 -11.63 15.71
CA SER A 158 -20.48 -12.31 15.22
C SER A 158 -21.65 -12.15 16.18
N THR A 159 -21.40 -12.18 17.49
CA THR A 159 -22.41 -11.96 18.53
C THR A 159 -22.87 -10.50 18.53
N ILE A 160 -21.93 -9.55 18.46
CA ILE A 160 -22.23 -8.12 18.36
C ILE A 160 -23.09 -7.83 17.13
N SER A 161 -22.70 -8.36 15.96
CA SER A 161 -23.46 -8.22 14.72
C SER A 161 -24.88 -8.80 14.84
N LEU A 162 -25.00 -9.96 15.47
CA LEU A 162 -26.31 -10.58 15.67
C LEU A 162 -27.21 -9.76 16.60
N ILE A 163 -26.67 -9.25 17.71
CA ILE A 163 -27.42 -8.44 18.67
C ILE A 163 -27.87 -7.11 18.06
N LEU A 164 -27.01 -6.43 17.29
CA LEU A 164 -27.29 -5.08 16.81
C LEU A 164 -27.98 -5.04 15.45
N CYS A 165 -27.76 -6.03 14.59
CA CYS A 165 -28.16 -5.99 13.20
C CYS A 165 -28.95 -7.20 12.74
N TRP A 166 -29.15 -8.19 13.61
CA TRP A 166 -29.78 -9.50 13.26
C TRP A 166 -29.04 -10.24 12.12
N ASP A 167 -27.77 -9.88 11.88
CA ASP A 167 -26.94 -10.44 10.83
C ASP A 167 -25.52 -10.71 11.37
N LYS A 168 -25.10 -11.97 11.36
CA LYS A 168 -23.79 -12.43 11.86
C LYS A 168 -22.59 -11.80 11.12
N HIS A 169 -22.81 -11.26 9.94
CA HIS A 169 -21.74 -10.81 9.05
C HIS A 169 -21.71 -9.30 8.82
N LYS A 170 -22.58 -8.54 9.49
CA LYS A 170 -22.72 -7.10 9.23
C LYS A 170 -21.45 -6.29 9.50
N PHE A 171 -20.68 -6.66 10.54
CA PHE A 171 -19.42 -6.01 10.91
C PHE A 171 -18.20 -6.80 10.47
N THR A 172 -18.37 -7.90 9.73
CA THR A 172 -17.23 -8.61 9.15
C THR A 172 -16.85 -7.96 7.82
N SER A 173 -15.54 -7.85 7.55
CA SER A 173 -15.09 -7.40 6.24
C SER A 173 -15.66 -8.31 5.16
N LYS A 174 -16.50 -7.80 4.27
CA LYS A 174 -16.81 -8.51 3.04
C LYS A 174 -15.50 -8.70 2.29
N LYS A 175 -15.14 -9.97 2.07
CA LYS A 175 -14.06 -10.34 1.17
C LYS A 175 -14.32 -9.82 -0.24
#